data_d9b1cb7e79fa2b1f72ba4826f95cc566
#
_entry.id   d9b1cb7e79fa2b1f72ba4826f95cc566
#
_cell.length_a   1.000
_cell.length_b   1.000
_cell.length_c   1.000
_cell.angle_alpha   90.00
_cell.angle_beta   90.00
_cell.angle_gamma   90.00
#
_symmetry.space_group_name_H-M   'P 1'
#
loop_
_entity.id
_entity.type
_entity.pdbx_description
1 polymer ?
#
loop_
_entity_poly.entity_id
_entity_poly.type
_entity_poly.pdbx_seq_one_letter_code
_entity_poly.pdbx_strand_id
1 'polypeptide(L)'
;YYSRARNMLKCAKEIMDKHEGQIPEEKDKLKSLPGIGEYTASAIRSIGFQKSDVAIDGNIERIITRLFKIETPIKFSKKLIREKAQLIFPKNRTGDFCQGLMDLANLICKPRKPICRDCPFSNFCQSFSQGVVENIPVKTPKKTKPVRKGFVYFVRNNDNKILMERRPDKGLLGGLL
;
A
#
# COMPACT_ATOMS: atom_id res chain seq x y z
N TYR A 1 0.77 10.20 9.62
CA TYR A 1 2.05 10.08 8.88
C TYR A 1 3.30 10.25 9.75
N TYR A 2 3.19 10.72 11.00
CA TYR A 2 4.35 10.91 11.89
C TYR A 2 5.09 9.62 12.20
N SER A 3 4.37 8.51 12.36
CA SER A 3 4.98 7.19 12.55
C SER A 3 5.83 6.77 11.36
N ARG A 4 5.42 7.14 10.13
CA ARG A 4 6.18 6.85 8.92
C ARG A 4 7.53 7.57 8.92
N ALA A 5 7.55 8.87 9.23
CA ALA A 5 8.78 9.65 9.32
C ALA A 5 9.74 9.09 10.38
N ARG A 6 9.22 8.78 11.58
CA ARG A 6 10.01 8.15 12.64
C ARG A 6 10.58 6.78 12.24
N ASN A 7 9.78 5.95 11.57
CA ASN A 7 10.25 4.66 11.08
C ASN A 7 11.29 4.80 9.97
N MET A 8 11.16 5.78 9.07
CA MET A 8 12.19 6.05 8.06
C MET A 8 13.54 6.39 8.69
N LEU A 9 13.55 7.27 9.71
CA LEU A 9 14.78 7.60 10.43
C LEU A 9 15.39 6.38 11.14
N LYS A 10 14.55 5.57 11.79
CA LYS A 10 14.99 4.32 12.44
C LYS A 10 15.54 3.33 11.41
N CYS A 11 14.85 3.18 10.28
CA CYS A 11 15.27 2.32 9.18
C CYS A 11 16.64 2.74 8.64
N ALA A 12 16.84 4.04 8.39
CA ALA A 12 18.12 4.54 7.91
C ALA A 12 19.27 4.26 8.90
N LYS A 13 19.05 4.48 10.20
CA LYS A 13 20.04 4.14 11.25
C LYS A 13 20.35 2.65 11.24
N GLU A 14 19.32 1.80 11.20
CA GLU A 14 19.51 0.36 11.22
C GLU A 14 20.23 -0.17 9.97
N ILE A 15 20.02 0.44 8.80
CA ILE A 15 20.78 0.14 7.58
C ILE A 15 22.26 0.50 7.78
N MET A 16 22.56 1.64 8.37
CA MET A 16 23.96 2.02 8.66
C MET A 16 24.61 1.08 9.66
N ASP A 17 23.90 0.77 10.75
CA ASP A 17 24.49 0.01 11.88
C ASP A 17 24.64 -1.49 11.59
N LYS A 18 23.69 -2.10 10.86
CA LYS A 18 23.61 -3.56 10.67
C LYS A 18 23.90 -4.04 9.25
N HIS A 19 23.88 -3.12 8.29
CA HIS A 19 24.03 -3.45 6.86
C HIS A 19 25.08 -2.59 6.16
N GLU A 20 25.99 -1.97 6.92
CA GLU A 20 27.11 -1.17 6.37
C GLU A 20 26.67 -0.10 5.37
N GLY A 21 25.48 0.49 5.58
CA GLY A 21 24.90 1.48 4.67
C GLY A 21 24.29 0.91 3.39
N GLN A 22 24.28 -0.41 3.20
CA GLN A 22 23.71 -1.06 2.03
C GLN A 22 22.28 -1.54 2.30
N ILE A 23 21.37 -1.25 1.37
CA ILE A 23 20.01 -1.75 1.46
C ILE A 23 20.02 -3.25 1.10
N PRO A 24 19.55 -4.16 1.98
CA PRO A 24 19.57 -5.59 1.70
C PRO A 24 18.60 -5.96 0.56
N GLU A 25 19.01 -6.92 -0.29
CA GLU A 25 18.14 -7.43 -1.36
C GLU A 25 17.16 -8.50 -0.90
N GLU A 26 17.46 -9.20 0.17
CA GLU A 26 16.65 -10.31 0.67
C GLU A 26 15.37 -9.78 1.33
N LYS A 27 14.25 -10.37 0.93
CA LYS A 27 12.93 -9.92 1.37
C LYS A 27 12.74 -9.93 2.88
N ASP A 28 13.23 -10.96 3.54
CA ASP A 28 13.07 -11.09 5.00
C ASP A 28 13.93 -10.06 5.75
N LYS A 29 15.14 -9.77 5.27
CA LYS A 29 15.96 -8.69 5.81
C LYS A 29 15.29 -7.32 5.59
N LEU A 30 14.74 -7.06 4.42
CA LEU A 30 13.95 -5.84 4.17
C LEU A 30 12.78 -5.71 5.14
N LYS A 31 12.02 -6.79 5.34
CA LYS A 31 10.85 -6.79 6.23
C LYS A 31 11.19 -6.64 7.71
N SER A 32 12.41 -6.96 8.12
CA SER A 32 12.88 -6.72 9.48
C SER A 32 13.15 -5.25 9.77
N LEU A 33 13.35 -4.43 8.73
CA LEU A 33 13.62 -2.99 8.88
C LEU A 33 12.36 -2.21 9.30
N PRO A 34 12.52 -1.20 10.17
CA PRO A 34 11.41 -0.39 10.67
C PRO A 34 10.59 0.28 9.57
N GLY A 35 9.28 -0.02 9.53
CA GLY A 35 8.35 0.59 8.58
C GLY A 35 8.33 -0.05 7.18
N ILE A 36 9.10 -1.10 6.94
CA ILE A 36 9.08 -1.87 5.71
C ILE A 36 8.18 -3.09 5.89
N GLY A 37 7.01 -3.04 5.25
CA GLY A 37 6.07 -4.15 5.17
C GLY A 37 6.22 -4.96 3.88
N GLU A 38 5.37 -5.96 3.71
CA GLU A 38 5.35 -6.87 2.55
C GLU A 38 5.34 -6.10 1.20
N TYR A 39 4.45 -5.12 1.06
CA TYR A 39 4.36 -4.28 -0.14
C TYR A 39 5.66 -3.51 -0.40
N THR A 40 6.18 -2.82 0.63
CA THR A 40 7.38 -1.98 0.46
C THR A 40 8.60 -2.84 0.15
N ALA A 41 8.77 -3.98 0.80
CA ALA A 41 9.84 -4.92 0.51
C ALA A 41 9.76 -5.43 -0.94
N SER A 42 8.58 -5.83 -1.41
CA SER A 42 8.39 -6.26 -2.80
C SER A 42 8.63 -5.12 -3.80
N ALA A 43 8.22 -3.87 -3.49
CA ALA A 43 8.46 -2.71 -4.34
C ALA A 43 9.96 -2.38 -4.44
N ILE A 44 10.70 -2.41 -3.32
CA ILE A 44 12.15 -2.22 -3.32
C ILE A 44 12.82 -3.29 -4.18
N ARG A 45 12.41 -4.55 -4.04
CA ARG A 45 12.97 -5.66 -4.80
C ARG A 45 12.69 -5.55 -6.29
N SER A 46 11.46 -5.25 -6.68
CA SER A 46 11.08 -5.18 -8.11
C SER A 46 11.62 -3.92 -8.79
N ILE A 47 11.55 -2.76 -8.13
CA ILE A 47 11.93 -1.47 -8.74
C ILE A 47 13.43 -1.19 -8.54
N GLY A 48 13.93 -1.38 -7.32
CA GLY A 48 15.33 -1.08 -7.00
C GLY A 48 16.30 -2.16 -7.44
N PHE A 49 15.94 -3.43 -7.23
CA PHE A 49 16.83 -4.56 -7.51
C PHE A 49 16.43 -5.39 -8.74
N GLN A 50 15.40 -4.98 -9.47
CA GLN A 50 14.90 -5.69 -10.67
C GLN A 50 14.62 -7.19 -10.44
N LYS A 51 14.26 -7.55 -9.20
CA LYS A 51 13.88 -8.94 -8.85
C LYS A 51 12.42 -9.19 -9.20
N SER A 52 12.11 -10.42 -9.62
CA SER A 52 10.72 -10.81 -9.89
C SER A 52 9.95 -11.00 -8.59
N ASP A 53 9.52 -9.89 -7.99
CA ASP A 53 8.69 -9.85 -6.78
C ASP A 53 7.49 -8.92 -6.99
N VAL A 54 6.30 -9.41 -6.67
CA VAL A 54 5.05 -8.70 -6.97
C VAL A 54 4.68 -7.77 -5.84
N ALA A 55 4.84 -6.47 -6.05
CA ALA A 55 4.38 -5.44 -5.11
C ALA A 55 2.87 -5.24 -5.25
N ILE A 56 2.09 -5.86 -4.36
CA ILE A 56 0.62 -5.80 -4.39
C ILE A 56 0.12 -4.75 -3.40
N ASP A 57 -0.43 -3.67 -3.92
CA ASP A 57 -1.21 -2.67 -3.19
C ASP A 57 -2.71 -2.76 -3.57
N GLY A 58 -3.54 -1.87 -3.03
CA GLY A 58 -4.96 -1.83 -3.37
C GLY A 58 -5.26 -1.52 -4.85
N ASN A 59 -4.33 -0.91 -5.57
CA ASN A 59 -4.44 -0.65 -7.01
C ASN A 59 -4.21 -1.93 -7.80
N ILE A 60 -3.14 -2.63 -7.48
CA ILE A 60 -2.81 -3.92 -8.11
C ILE A 60 -3.89 -4.97 -7.77
N GLU A 61 -4.37 -5.01 -6.51
CA GLU A 61 -5.51 -5.87 -6.14
C GLU A 61 -6.72 -5.62 -7.04
N ARG A 62 -7.05 -4.36 -7.32
CA ARG A 62 -8.17 -4.00 -8.20
C ARG A 62 -7.96 -4.49 -9.64
N ILE A 63 -6.77 -4.28 -10.20
CA ILE A 63 -6.45 -4.75 -11.56
C ILE A 63 -6.57 -6.27 -11.63
N ILE A 64 -5.91 -6.99 -10.73
CA ILE A 64 -5.88 -8.46 -10.73
C ILE A 64 -7.28 -9.05 -10.52
N THR A 65 -8.04 -8.50 -9.57
CA THR A 65 -9.41 -8.99 -9.34
C THR A 65 -10.31 -8.78 -10.56
N ARG A 66 -10.16 -7.67 -11.29
CA ARG A 66 -10.90 -7.41 -12.53
C ARG A 66 -10.43 -8.28 -13.68
N LEU A 67 -9.13 -8.38 -13.86
CA LEU A 67 -8.54 -9.15 -14.94
C LEU A 67 -8.97 -10.63 -14.89
N PHE A 68 -8.95 -11.23 -13.71
CA PHE A 68 -9.29 -12.63 -13.49
C PHE A 68 -10.70 -12.85 -12.91
N LYS A 69 -11.54 -11.83 -12.88
CA LYS A 69 -12.91 -11.87 -12.32
C LYS A 69 -13.00 -12.54 -10.96
N ILE A 70 -12.18 -12.08 -10.00
CA ILE A 70 -12.23 -12.62 -8.64
C ILE A 70 -13.40 -11.97 -7.89
N GLU A 71 -14.47 -12.72 -7.70
CA GLU A 71 -15.71 -12.28 -7.04
C GLU A 71 -15.69 -12.46 -5.53
N THR A 72 -14.69 -13.16 -5.01
CA THR A 72 -14.48 -13.28 -3.57
C THR A 72 -13.95 -11.95 -3.01
N PRO A 73 -14.49 -11.44 -1.87
CA PRO A 73 -13.98 -10.22 -1.27
C PRO A 73 -12.47 -10.26 -1.03
N ILE A 74 -11.78 -9.15 -1.30
CA ILE A 74 -10.31 -9.04 -1.23
C ILE A 74 -9.74 -9.61 0.07
N LYS A 75 -10.44 -9.37 1.20
CA LYS A 75 -10.01 -9.87 2.51
C LYS A 75 -9.76 -11.39 2.55
N PHE A 76 -10.52 -12.14 1.78
CA PHE A 76 -10.47 -13.61 1.75
C PHE A 76 -9.72 -14.16 0.52
N SER A 77 -9.36 -13.31 -0.44
CA SER A 77 -8.73 -13.73 -1.71
C SER A 77 -7.27 -13.26 -1.87
N LYS A 78 -6.63 -12.75 -0.82
CA LYS A 78 -5.25 -12.25 -0.86
C LYS A 78 -4.25 -13.24 -1.47
N LYS A 79 -4.34 -14.51 -1.10
CA LYS A 79 -3.47 -15.57 -1.63
C LYS A 79 -3.71 -15.77 -3.12
N LEU A 80 -4.96 -15.92 -3.53
CA LEU A 80 -5.35 -16.08 -4.93
C LEU A 80 -4.92 -14.87 -5.77
N ILE A 81 -5.12 -13.64 -5.27
CA ILE A 81 -4.68 -12.42 -5.95
C ILE A 81 -3.17 -12.45 -6.19
N ARG A 82 -2.38 -12.86 -5.20
CA ARG A 82 -0.92 -12.98 -5.33
C ARG A 82 -0.53 -14.02 -6.38
N GLU A 83 -1.14 -15.20 -6.34
CA GLU A 83 -0.91 -16.26 -7.32
C GLU A 83 -1.24 -15.79 -8.74
N LYS A 84 -2.39 -15.13 -8.93
CA LYS A 84 -2.79 -14.58 -10.23
C LYS A 84 -1.88 -13.45 -10.71
N ALA A 85 -1.44 -12.59 -9.79
CA ALA A 85 -0.48 -11.54 -10.12
C ALA A 85 0.86 -12.12 -10.61
N GLN A 86 1.35 -13.19 -9.99
CA GLN A 86 2.59 -13.84 -10.40
C GLN A 86 2.53 -14.40 -11.83
N LEU A 87 1.35 -14.82 -12.30
CA LEU A 87 1.18 -15.34 -13.67
C LEU A 87 1.45 -14.29 -14.76
N ILE A 88 1.19 -13.01 -14.46
CA ILE A 88 1.37 -11.92 -15.43
C ILE A 88 2.67 -11.14 -15.21
N PHE A 89 3.37 -11.38 -14.11
CA PHE A 89 4.57 -10.62 -13.78
C PHE A 89 5.76 -11.10 -14.62
N PRO A 90 6.45 -10.22 -15.34
CA PRO A 90 7.56 -10.60 -16.20
C PRO A 90 8.80 -11.00 -15.39
N LYS A 91 9.71 -11.73 -16.02
CA LYS A 91 11.03 -12.05 -15.44
C LYS A 91 12.02 -10.87 -15.57
N ASN A 92 11.86 -10.06 -16.61
CA ASN A 92 12.71 -8.92 -16.92
C ASN A 92 11.91 -7.62 -16.82
N ARG A 93 12.58 -6.50 -16.57
CA ARG A 93 11.95 -5.17 -16.44
C ARG A 93 10.80 -5.15 -15.43
N THR A 94 10.99 -5.85 -14.33
CA THR A 94 9.97 -6.02 -13.29
C THR A 94 9.54 -4.70 -12.66
N GLY A 95 10.50 -3.78 -12.48
CA GLY A 95 10.24 -2.44 -11.98
C GLY A 95 9.37 -1.61 -12.91
N ASP A 96 9.65 -1.64 -14.22
CA ASP A 96 8.85 -0.93 -15.23
C ASP A 96 7.43 -1.47 -15.28
N PHE A 97 7.28 -2.80 -15.23
CA PHE A 97 5.96 -3.43 -15.22
C PHE A 97 5.16 -3.06 -13.95
N CYS A 98 5.80 -3.06 -12.80
CA CYS A 98 5.18 -2.66 -11.54
C CYS A 98 4.68 -1.20 -11.61
N GLN A 99 5.51 -0.28 -12.10
CA GLN A 99 5.14 1.12 -12.30
C GLN A 99 4.03 1.28 -13.34
N GLY A 100 4.14 0.58 -14.48
CA GLY A 100 3.12 0.59 -15.53
C GLY A 100 1.75 0.10 -15.03
N LEU A 101 1.71 -0.91 -14.13
CA LEU A 101 0.45 -1.32 -13.49
C LEU A 101 -0.10 -0.23 -12.56
N MET A 102 0.74 0.51 -11.86
CA MET A 102 0.30 1.63 -11.03
C MET A 102 -0.27 2.77 -11.88
N ASP A 103 0.37 3.09 -13.00
CA ASP A 103 -0.14 4.08 -13.97
C ASP A 103 -1.46 3.62 -14.58
N LEU A 104 -1.55 2.37 -15.00
CA LEU A 104 -2.78 1.76 -15.48
C LEU A 104 -3.93 1.88 -14.46
N ALA A 105 -3.63 1.65 -13.19
CA ALA A 105 -4.60 1.77 -12.11
C ALA A 105 -5.11 3.20 -11.91
N ASN A 106 -4.26 4.18 -12.10
CA ASN A 106 -4.57 5.59 -11.90
C ASN A 106 -5.24 6.22 -13.13
N LEU A 107 -4.79 5.87 -14.31
CA LEU A 107 -5.21 6.51 -15.56
C LEU A 107 -6.41 5.81 -16.21
N ILE A 108 -6.43 4.48 -16.21
CA ILE A 108 -7.38 3.66 -16.98
C ILE A 108 -8.27 2.80 -16.07
N CYS A 109 -7.69 1.89 -15.30
CA CYS A 109 -8.43 0.95 -14.46
C CYS A 109 -8.89 1.61 -13.14
N LYS A 110 -9.57 2.74 -13.23
CA LYS A 110 -10.02 3.55 -12.10
C LYS A 110 -11.01 2.80 -11.20
N PRO A 111 -11.13 3.17 -9.90
CA PRO A 111 -12.12 2.57 -8.99
C PRO A 111 -13.57 2.74 -9.46
N ARG A 112 -13.88 3.88 -10.05
CA ARG A 112 -15.18 4.22 -10.65
C ARG A 112 -14.96 4.64 -12.10
N LYS A 113 -15.89 4.29 -12.99
CA LYS A 113 -15.87 4.64 -14.42
C LYS A 113 -14.51 4.32 -15.08
N PRO A 114 -14.05 3.06 -15.06
CA PRO A 114 -12.81 2.68 -15.72
C PRO A 114 -12.95 2.84 -17.26
N ILE A 115 -11.83 3.18 -17.91
CA ILE A 115 -11.77 3.39 -19.36
C ILE A 115 -11.31 2.07 -20.02
N CYS A 116 -12.18 1.04 -19.95
CA CYS A 116 -11.80 -0.32 -20.34
C CYS A 116 -11.48 -0.50 -21.82
N ARG A 117 -12.06 0.33 -22.71
CA ARG A 117 -11.79 0.24 -24.16
C ARG A 117 -10.35 0.62 -24.50
N ASP A 118 -9.74 1.53 -23.74
CA ASP A 118 -8.36 1.98 -23.94
C ASP A 118 -7.35 1.16 -23.12
N CYS A 119 -7.83 0.11 -22.42
CA CYS A 119 -6.99 -0.69 -21.55
C CYS A 119 -6.19 -1.72 -22.38
N PRO A 120 -4.85 -1.81 -22.22
CA PRO A 120 -4.05 -2.79 -22.93
C PRO A 120 -4.41 -4.25 -22.57
N PHE A 121 -5.09 -4.46 -21.45
CA PHE A 121 -5.59 -5.76 -21.02
C PHE A 121 -7.06 -6.01 -21.43
N SER A 122 -7.70 -5.14 -22.20
CA SER A 122 -9.14 -5.24 -22.53
C SER A 122 -9.52 -6.62 -23.07
N ASN A 123 -8.72 -7.16 -23.99
CA ASN A 123 -8.98 -8.45 -24.64
C ASN A 123 -8.81 -9.67 -23.71
N PHE A 124 -8.12 -9.49 -22.58
CA PHE A 124 -7.86 -10.54 -21.59
C PHE A 124 -8.65 -10.37 -20.32
N CYS A 125 -9.33 -9.22 -20.15
CA CYS A 125 -10.02 -8.87 -18.92
C CYS A 125 -11.38 -9.57 -18.82
N GLN A 126 -11.47 -10.61 -17.98
CA GLN A 126 -12.70 -11.38 -17.77
C GLN A 126 -13.86 -10.53 -17.25
N SER A 127 -13.59 -9.56 -16.36
CA SER A 127 -14.63 -8.66 -15.87
C SER A 127 -15.16 -7.72 -16.95
N PHE A 128 -14.31 -7.29 -17.88
CA PHE A 128 -14.73 -6.44 -18.98
C PHE A 128 -15.55 -7.19 -20.00
N SER A 129 -15.10 -8.37 -20.41
CA SER A 129 -15.84 -9.22 -21.36
C SER A 129 -17.24 -9.62 -20.87
N GLN A 130 -17.44 -9.65 -19.55
CA GLN A 130 -18.72 -10.01 -18.93
C GLN A 130 -19.51 -8.79 -18.42
N GLY A 131 -19.05 -7.56 -18.65
CA GLY A 131 -19.75 -6.33 -18.25
C GLY A 131 -19.84 -6.07 -16.74
N VAL A 132 -19.00 -6.71 -15.91
CA VAL A 132 -19.09 -6.66 -14.43
C VAL A 132 -17.97 -5.86 -13.76
N VAL A 133 -17.22 -5.07 -14.51
CA VAL A 133 -16.03 -4.36 -14.01
C VAL A 133 -16.30 -3.47 -12.80
N GLU A 134 -17.47 -2.81 -12.76
CA GLU A 134 -17.80 -1.90 -11.65
C GLU A 134 -18.16 -2.63 -10.36
N ASN A 135 -18.56 -3.88 -10.45
CA ASN A 135 -18.88 -4.74 -9.30
C ASN A 135 -17.62 -5.31 -8.65
N ILE A 136 -16.47 -5.25 -9.33
CA ILE A 136 -15.21 -5.82 -8.90
C ILE A 136 -14.18 -4.69 -8.66
N PRO A 137 -13.47 -4.71 -7.54
CA PRO A 137 -13.42 -5.76 -6.51
C PRO A 137 -14.61 -5.72 -5.54
N VAL A 138 -15.03 -6.90 -5.11
CA VAL A 138 -16.07 -7.06 -4.08
C VAL A 138 -15.53 -6.56 -2.74
N LYS A 139 -16.25 -5.65 -2.11
CA LYS A 139 -15.88 -5.03 -0.83
C LYS A 139 -16.69 -5.65 0.30
N THR A 140 -16.02 -5.97 1.41
CA THR A 140 -16.75 -6.26 2.65
C THR A 140 -17.33 -4.97 3.22
N PRO A 141 -18.55 -5.01 3.81
CA PRO A 141 -19.10 -3.86 4.50
C PRO A 141 -18.13 -3.33 5.56
N LYS A 142 -17.97 -2.01 5.61
CA LYS A 142 -17.14 -1.39 6.65
C LYS A 142 -17.87 -1.47 7.98
N LYS A 143 -17.17 -1.90 9.04
CA LYS A 143 -17.68 -1.77 10.40
C LYS A 143 -17.91 -0.29 10.71
N THR A 144 -18.99 0.02 11.41
CA THR A 144 -19.26 1.34 11.95
C THR A 144 -18.11 1.76 12.88
N LYS A 145 -17.57 2.95 12.65
CA LYS A 145 -16.51 3.45 13.53
C LYS A 145 -17.13 3.95 14.84
N PRO A 146 -16.54 3.62 15.99
CA PRO A 146 -17.03 4.17 17.25
C PRO A 146 -16.83 5.69 17.26
N VAL A 147 -17.86 6.41 17.70
CA VAL A 147 -17.75 7.86 17.97
C VAL A 147 -17.07 8.03 19.31
N ARG A 148 -15.96 8.76 19.32
CA ARG A 148 -15.23 9.14 20.55
C ARG A 148 -15.50 10.60 20.83
N LYS A 149 -15.93 10.91 22.03
CA LYS A 149 -16.04 12.28 22.54
C LYS A 149 -14.81 12.57 23.38
N GLY A 150 -14.26 13.77 23.29
CA GLY A 150 -13.11 14.21 24.09
C GLY A 150 -13.25 15.70 24.39
N PHE A 151 -12.55 16.16 25.40
CA PHE A 151 -12.44 17.57 25.76
C PHE A 151 -11.03 18.05 25.47
N VAL A 152 -10.91 19.29 25.02
CA VAL A 152 -9.65 19.99 24.86
C VAL A 152 -9.69 21.17 25.80
N TYR A 153 -8.71 21.24 26.69
CA TYR A 153 -8.58 22.36 27.65
C TYR A 153 -7.55 23.32 27.08
N PHE A 154 -7.95 24.62 27.04
CA PHE A 154 -7.07 25.71 26.67
C PHE A 154 -6.72 26.49 27.91
N VAL A 155 -5.49 26.35 28.37
CA VAL A 155 -4.98 27.00 29.57
C VAL A 155 -3.90 28.00 29.17
N ARG A 156 -4.09 29.25 29.54
CA ARG A 156 -3.17 30.36 29.25
C ARG A 156 -2.83 31.09 30.55
N ASN A 157 -1.55 31.41 30.72
CA ASN A 157 -1.10 32.23 31.85
C ASN A 157 -1.18 33.74 31.55
N ASN A 158 -0.82 34.56 32.53
CA ASN A 158 -0.84 36.03 32.42
C ASN A 158 0.16 36.57 31.38
N ASP A 159 1.21 35.82 31.04
CA ASP A 159 2.20 36.19 30.03
C ASP A 159 1.80 35.73 28.62
N ASN A 160 0.53 35.34 28.39
CA ASN A 160 0.02 34.81 27.13
C ASN A 160 0.65 33.48 26.67
N LYS A 161 1.30 32.72 27.55
CA LYS A 161 1.84 31.39 27.23
C LYS A 161 0.76 30.33 27.40
N ILE A 162 0.75 29.37 26.51
CA ILE A 162 -0.21 28.25 26.50
C ILE A 162 0.46 27.04 27.15
N LEU A 163 -0.26 26.37 28.05
CA LEU A 163 0.16 25.10 28.62
C LEU A 163 0.00 24.02 27.55
N MET A 164 1.11 23.34 27.22
CA MET A 164 1.12 22.25 26.29
C MET A 164 1.76 21.03 26.94
N GLU A 165 1.19 19.85 26.65
CA GLU A 165 1.71 18.57 27.10
C GLU A 165 2.08 17.72 25.89
N ARG A 166 3.26 17.12 25.92
CA ARG A 166 3.65 16.15 24.90
C ARG A 166 2.91 14.83 25.10
N ARG A 167 2.16 14.43 24.10
CA ARG A 167 1.43 13.16 24.11
C ARG A 167 2.39 11.97 24.20
N PRO A 168 1.96 10.85 24.82
CA PRO A 168 2.72 9.60 24.77
C PRO A 168 3.09 9.23 23.34
N ASP A 169 4.25 8.60 23.13
CA ASP A 169 4.77 8.24 21.79
C ASP A 169 3.86 7.30 21.01
N LYS A 170 3.02 6.53 21.71
CA LYS A 170 2.08 5.58 21.11
C LYS A 170 0.64 6.11 21.17
N GLY A 171 -0.16 5.72 20.18
CA GLY A 171 -1.58 6.08 20.08
C GLY A 171 -1.88 7.20 19.10
N LEU A 172 -3.08 7.78 19.20
CA LEU A 172 -3.54 8.85 18.31
C LEU A 172 -2.68 10.11 18.51
N LEU A 173 -2.06 10.60 17.43
CA LEU A 173 -1.17 11.75 17.43
C LEU A 173 0.01 11.62 18.42
N GLY A 174 0.52 10.41 18.62
CA GLY A 174 1.59 10.12 19.57
C GLY A 174 2.85 10.94 19.32
N GLY A 175 3.45 11.47 20.41
CA GLY A 175 4.66 12.28 20.39
C GLY A 175 4.48 13.72 19.91
N LEU A 176 3.26 14.18 19.62
CA LEU A 176 2.96 15.59 19.36
C LEU A 176 2.67 16.35 20.66
N LEU A 177 2.82 17.68 20.59
CA LEU A 177 2.35 18.63 21.60
C LEU A 177 0.86 18.91 21.40
#